data_51119d64f0cc5f1f358c061f625a4842
#
_entry.id   51119d64f0cc5f1f358c061f625a4842
#
_cell.length_a   1.000
_cell.length_b   1.000
_cell.length_c   1.000
_cell.angle_alpha   90.00
_cell.angle_beta   90.00
_cell.angle_gamma   90.00
#
_symmetry.space_group_name_H-M   'P 1'
#
loop_
_entity.id
_entity.type
_entity.pdbx_description
1 polymer ?
#
loop_
_entity_poly.entity_id
_entity_poly.type
_entity_poly.pdbx_seq_one_letter_code
_entity_poly.pdbx_strand_id
1 'polypeptide(L)'
;IGPGPALVVATPGAEPRAPDGYGAALLLDAWSLLGRPDLRAAEDTLRRWMSAAAQVHTRADGGVVVVVADSAIPTVQALIRWDPLGHAESELAGRAAVGLPPAVHMAAVDGVGEAVAALIDTAHLPPDAEVLGPVDLPAGVRRPPGAGEQPIIRMLIRVRRDEGLALATALRQAAAVLSARHDNDPVRVQIDPLHIG
;
A
#
# COMPACT_ATOMS: atom_id res chain seq x y z
N ILE A 1 -23.02 3.82 -22.08
CA ILE A 1 -23.56 5.18 -22.10
C ILE A 1 -24.10 5.38 -23.51
N GLY A 2 -25.35 5.88 -23.66
CA GLY A 2 -25.96 6.14 -24.97
C GLY A 2 -25.36 7.37 -25.63
N PRO A 3 -25.66 7.59 -26.95
CA PRO A 3 -25.25 8.80 -27.65
C PRO A 3 -26.03 10.01 -27.10
N GLY A 4 -25.33 11.08 -26.78
CA GLY A 4 -25.92 12.35 -26.33
C GLY A 4 -25.29 12.88 -25.06
N PRO A 5 -25.57 14.13 -24.66
CA PRO A 5 -25.05 14.72 -23.44
C PRO A 5 -25.49 13.93 -22.20
N ALA A 6 -24.55 13.49 -21.40
CA ALA A 6 -24.82 12.75 -20.18
C ALA A 6 -23.84 13.18 -19.08
N LEU A 7 -24.35 13.25 -17.84
CA LEU A 7 -23.53 13.36 -16.65
C LEU A 7 -23.37 11.96 -16.03
N VAL A 8 -22.13 11.55 -15.82
CA VAL A 8 -21.79 10.28 -15.17
C VAL A 8 -21.17 10.57 -13.83
N VAL A 9 -21.68 9.95 -12.78
CA VAL A 9 -21.09 9.95 -11.45
C VAL A 9 -20.61 8.55 -11.15
N ALA A 10 -19.32 8.38 -10.87
CA ALA A 10 -18.70 7.09 -10.61
C ALA A 10 -17.73 7.18 -9.43
N THR A 11 -17.53 6.06 -8.73
CA THR A 11 -16.45 5.94 -7.78
C THR A 11 -15.12 5.80 -8.54
N PRO A 12 -13.99 6.31 -8.00
CA PRO A 12 -12.70 6.27 -8.68
C PRO A 12 -12.30 4.84 -9.10
N GLY A 13 -12.09 4.65 -10.41
CA GLY A 13 -11.76 3.37 -11.03
C GLY A 13 -12.96 2.55 -11.53
N ALA A 14 -14.18 3.05 -11.35
CA ALA A 14 -15.40 2.43 -11.87
C ALA A 14 -16.06 3.27 -13.00
N GLU A 15 -15.32 4.17 -13.58
CA GLU A 15 -15.78 5.02 -14.67
C GLU A 15 -16.15 4.15 -15.89
N PRO A 16 -17.40 4.21 -16.38
CA PRO A 16 -17.79 3.46 -17.56
C PRO A 16 -17.13 4.04 -18.80
N ARG A 17 -16.78 3.19 -19.75
CA ARG A 17 -16.24 3.65 -21.02
C ARG A 17 -17.33 4.32 -21.85
N ALA A 18 -17.04 5.53 -22.35
CA ALA A 18 -17.84 6.18 -23.37
C ALA A 18 -17.22 5.87 -24.75
N PRO A 19 -18.02 5.42 -25.74
CA PRO A 19 -17.50 5.08 -27.07
C PRO A 19 -16.73 6.23 -27.73
N ASP A 20 -17.24 7.46 -27.56
CA ASP A 20 -16.68 8.68 -28.14
C ASP A 20 -15.80 9.46 -27.14
N GLY A 21 -15.50 8.89 -25.95
CA GLY A 21 -14.81 9.59 -24.88
C GLY A 21 -15.69 10.56 -24.11
N TYR A 22 -15.08 11.29 -23.16
CA TYR A 22 -15.75 12.32 -22.36
C TYR A 22 -15.26 13.70 -22.78
N GLY A 23 -16.16 14.69 -22.78
CA GLY A 23 -15.78 16.08 -23.00
C GLY A 23 -15.05 16.69 -21.79
N ALA A 24 -15.38 16.23 -20.57
CA ALA A 24 -14.71 16.68 -19.36
C ALA A 24 -14.72 15.60 -18.27
N ALA A 25 -13.75 15.67 -17.34
CA ALA A 25 -13.75 14.92 -16.09
C ALA A 25 -13.48 15.86 -14.90
N LEU A 26 -14.26 15.67 -13.83
CA LEU A 26 -14.06 16.33 -12.54
C LEU A 26 -13.55 15.28 -11.56
N LEU A 27 -12.31 15.44 -11.10
CA LEU A 27 -11.67 14.58 -10.11
C LEU A 27 -11.87 15.20 -8.72
N LEU A 28 -12.86 14.67 -8.03
CA LEU A 28 -13.29 15.17 -6.72
C LEU A 28 -12.62 14.36 -5.60
N ASP A 29 -12.78 14.81 -4.35
CA ASP A 29 -12.38 14.09 -3.13
C ASP A 29 -10.89 13.69 -3.06
N ALA A 30 -10.01 14.51 -3.61
CA ALA A 30 -8.55 14.27 -3.55
C ALA A 30 -8.05 14.01 -2.12
N TRP A 31 -8.60 14.72 -1.12
CA TRP A 31 -8.28 14.56 0.29
C TRP A 31 -8.58 13.14 0.80
N SER A 32 -9.69 12.55 0.37
CA SER A 32 -10.09 11.19 0.76
C SER A 32 -9.18 10.12 0.14
N LEU A 33 -8.68 10.36 -1.06
CA LEU A 33 -7.78 9.43 -1.75
C LEU A 33 -6.36 9.51 -1.23
N LEU A 34 -5.85 10.74 -1.03
CA LEU A 34 -4.47 10.99 -0.61
C LEU A 34 -4.27 10.90 0.90
N GLY A 35 -5.33 11.14 1.70
CA GLY A 35 -5.28 11.07 3.16
C GLY A 35 -5.38 9.65 3.74
N ARG A 36 -5.40 8.61 2.93
CA ARG A 36 -5.43 7.23 3.43
C ARG A 36 -4.09 6.87 4.10
N PRO A 37 -4.13 6.16 5.24
CA PRO A 37 -2.93 5.65 5.90
C PRO A 37 -2.36 4.44 5.14
N ASP A 38 -1.91 4.66 3.91
CA ASP A 38 -1.45 3.63 2.98
C ASP A 38 -0.27 4.20 2.19
N LEU A 39 0.85 3.51 2.22
CA LEU A 39 2.07 3.93 1.50
C LEU A 39 1.84 4.12 -0.01
N ARG A 40 0.85 3.47 -0.58
CA ARG A 40 0.54 3.55 -2.01
C ARG A 40 -0.57 4.55 -2.34
N ALA A 41 -1.05 5.32 -1.35
CA ALA A 41 -2.16 6.25 -1.55
C ALA A 41 -1.90 7.24 -2.69
N ALA A 42 -0.71 7.83 -2.77
CA ALA A 42 -0.33 8.78 -3.80
C ALA A 42 -0.23 8.13 -5.19
N GLU A 43 0.45 6.98 -5.30
CA GLU A 43 0.60 6.22 -6.53
C GLU A 43 -0.75 5.73 -7.07
N ASP A 44 -1.57 5.15 -6.21
CA ASP A 44 -2.89 4.65 -6.57
C ASP A 44 -3.82 5.79 -7.02
N THR A 45 -3.73 6.94 -6.36
CA THR A 45 -4.50 8.12 -6.72
C THR A 45 -4.09 8.63 -8.09
N LEU A 46 -2.78 8.80 -8.33
CA LEU A 46 -2.28 9.22 -9.64
C LEU A 46 -2.73 8.26 -10.75
N ARG A 47 -2.56 6.97 -10.53
CA ARG A 47 -2.95 5.93 -11.50
C ARG A 47 -4.45 6.01 -11.85
N ARG A 48 -5.32 6.18 -10.85
CA ARG A 48 -6.76 6.32 -11.06
C ARG A 48 -7.10 7.60 -11.80
N TRP A 49 -6.51 8.72 -11.41
CA TRP A 49 -6.71 10.01 -12.08
C TRP A 49 -6.24 10.00 -13.53
N MET A 50 -5.07 9.42 -13.79
CA MET A 50 -4.59 9.26 -15.17
C MET A 50 -5.49 8.34 -16.00
N SER A 51 -6.01 7.26 -15.40
CA SER A 51 -6.95 6.37 -16.07
C SER A 51 -8.27 7.06 -16.45
N ALA A 52 -8.80 7.91 -15.56
CA ALA A 52 -10.00 8.71 -15.84
C ALA A 52 -9.71 9.79 -16.89
N ALA A 53 -8.60 10.51 -16.74
CA ALA A 53 -8.18 11.56 -17.65
C ALA A 53 -7.92 11.04 -19.08
N ALA A 54 -7.41 9.81 -19.21
CA ALA A 54 -7.18 9.17 -20.51
C ALA A 54 -8.47 8.84 -21.29
N GLN A 55 -9.63 8.93 -20.64
CA GLN A 55 -10.94 8.77 -21.30
C GLN A 55 -11.52 10.09 -21.78
N VAL A 56 -10.90 11.23 -21.46
CA VAL A 56 -11.32 12.56 -21.87
C VAL A 56 -10.70 12.88 -23.24
N HIS A 57 -11.45 13.60 -24.06
CA HIS A 57 -10.96 14.10 -25.34
C HIS A 57 -9.65 14.86 -25.21
N THR A 58 -8.88 14.95 -26.26
CA THR A 58 -7.65 15.75 -26.27
C THR A 58 -7.96 17.23 -26.05
N ARG A 59 -6.98 18.01 -25.62
CA ARG A 59 -7.12 19.45 -25.50
C ARG A 59 -7.48 20.10 -26.85
N ALA A 60 -6.97 19.55 -27.94
CA ALA A 60 -7.28 20.04 -29.31
C ALA A 60 -8.77 19.85 -29.65
N ASP A 61 -9.39 18.81 -29.09
CA ASP A 61 -10.81 18.49 -29.28
C ASP A 61 -11.69 19.08 -28.16
N GLY A 62 -11.14 19.99 -27.36
CA GLY A 62 -11.86 20.68 -26.28
C GLY A 62 -11.98 19.91 -24.97
N GLY A 63 -11.27 18.80 -24.79
CA GLY A 63 -11.27 18.02 -23.56
C GLY A 63 -10.70 18.77 -22.36
N VAL A 64 -11.34 18.63 -21.19
CA VAL A 64 -10.95 19.29 -19.94
C VAL A 64 -10.93 18.32 -18.77
N VAL A 65 -9.86 18.32 -18.00
CA VAL A 65 -9.76 17.60 -16.72
C VAL A 65 -9.56 18.62 -15.60
N VAL A 66 -10.43 18.58 -14.60
CA VAL A 66 -10.35 19.46 -13.42
C VAL A 66 -10.14 18.60 -12.17
N VAL A 67 -9.11 18.92 -11.41
CA VAL A 67 -8.84 18.32 -10.09
C VAL A 67 -9.21 19.31 -9.00
N VAL A 68 -10.02 18.88 -8.05
CA VAL A 68 -10.36 19.68 -6.86
C VAL A 68 -9.39 19.34 -5.74
N ALA A 69 -8.26 20.00 -5.74
CA ALA A 69 -7.17 19.81 -4.78
C ALA A 69 -6.26 21.05 -4.75
N ASP A 70 -5.38 21.11 -3.76
CA ASP A 70 -4.27 22.06 -3.76
C ASP A 70 -3.30 21.72 -4.91
N SER A 71 -3.03 22.71 -5.74
CA SER A 71 -2.13 22.55 -6.88
C SER A 71 -0.67 22.28 -6.51
N ALA A 72 -0.26 22.57 -5.28
CA ALA A 72 1.08 22.29 -4.79
C ALA A 72 1.34 20.81 -4.46
N ILE A 73 0.29 20.00 -4.36
CA ILE A 73 0.41 18.56 -4.06
C ILE A 73 1.22 17.86 -5.17
N PRO A 74 2.29 17.11 -4.84
CA PRO A 74 3.14 16.46 -5.84
C PRO A 74 2.37 15.56 -6.82
N THR A 75 1.37 14.81 -6.34
CA THR A 75 0.52 13.94 -7.15
C THR A 75 -0.32 14.74 -8.17
N VAL A 76 -0.82 15.93 -7.79
CA VAL A 76 -1.54 16.84 -8.69
C VAL A 76 -0.60 17.38 -9.76
N GLN A 77 0.61 17.78 -9.35
CA GLN A 77 1.63 18.25 -10.29
C GLN A 77 2.07 17.17 -11.28
N ALA A 78 2.17 15.92 -10.83
CA ALA A 78 2.48 14.78 -11.70
C ALA A 78 1.36 14.53 -12.73
N LEU A 79 0.10 14.63 -12.33
CA LEU A 79 -1.03 14.53 -13.25
C LEU A 79 -1.00 15.64 -14.31
N ILE A 80 -0.79 16.91 -13.88
CA ILE A 80 -0.72 18.07 -14.79
C ILE A 80 0.38 17.91 -15.84
N ARG A 81 1.54 17.39 -15.44
CA ARG A 81 2.69 17.16 -16.33
C ARG A 81 2.60 15.85 -17.10
N TRP A 82 1.66 15.00 -16.75
CA TRP A 82 1.55 13.63 -17.25
C TRP A 82 2.82 12.82 -17.00
N ASP A 83 3.39 12.97 -15.81
CA ASP A 83 4.70 12.42 -15.41
C ASP A 83 4.59 11.39 -14.28
N PRO A 84 4.14 10.15 -14.57
CA PRO A 84 4.09 9.09 -13.58
C PRO A 84 5.48 8.59 -13.18
N LEU A 85 6.49 8.71 -14.06
CA LEU A 85 7.84 8.26 -13.79
C LEU A 85 8.51 9.15 -12.73
N GLY A 86 8.52 10.47 -12.94
CA GLY A 86 9.09 11.40 -11.96
C GLY A 86 8.37 11.35 -10.62
N HIS A 87 7.05 11.08 -10.61
CA HIS A 87 6.32 10.84 -9.36
C HIS A 87 6.81 9.58 -8.65
N ALA A 88 6.96 8.46 -9.37
CA ALA A 88 7.44 7.20 -8.80
C ALA A 88 8.87 7.30 -8.26
N GLU A 89 9.75 8.01 -8.97
CA GLU A 89 11.13 8.28 -8.53
C GLU A 89 11.15 9.11 -7.23
N SER A 90 10.32 10.15 -7.14
CA SER A 90 10.18 10.99 -5.96
C SER A 90 9.65 10.20 -4.75
N GLU A 91 8.62 9.37 -4.94
CA GLU A 91 8.07 8.50 -3.90
C GLU A 91 9.12 7.49 -3.42
N LEU A 92 9.86 6.87 -4.35
CA LEU A 92 10.92 5.92 -4.00
C LEU A 92 12.04 6.59 -3.20
N ALA A 93 12.47 7.78 -3.60
CA ALA A 93 13.50 8.55 -2.88
C ALA A 93 13.05 8.91 -1.46
N GLY A 94 11.80 9.35 -1.30
CA GLY A 94 11.22 9.64 0.02
C GLY A 94 11.17 8.39 0.91
N ARG A 95 10.78 7.25 0.36
CA ARG A 95 10.73 5.98 1.11
C ARG A 95 12.13 5.47 1.46
N ALA A 96 13.08 5.62 0.57
CA ALA A 96 14.46 5.25 0.84
C ALA A 96 15.06 6.06 2.00
N ALA A 97 14.75 7.37 2.06
CA ALA A 97 15.24 8.24 3.12
C ALA A 97 14.76 7.85 4.53
N VAL A 98 13.59 7.19 4.62
CA VAL A 98 13.01 6.75 5.91
C VAL A 98 12.98 5.23 6.08
N GLY A 99 13.61 4.48 5.17
CA GLY A 99 13.69 3.02 5.23
C GLY A 99 12.33 2.32 5.10
N LEU A 100 11.51 2.72 4.12
CA LEU A 100 10.22 2.09 3.85
C LEU A 100 10.22 1.33 2.52
N PRO A 101 9.34 0.31 2.37
CA PRO A 101 9.20 -0.42 1.11
C PRO A 101 8.80 0.51 -0.07
N PRO A 102 9.30 0.25 -1.27
CA PRO A 102 10.10 -0.90 -1.71
C PRO A 102 11.62 -0.70 -1.65
N ALA A 103 12.11 0.37 -0.99
CA ALA A 103 13.55 0.59 -0.82
C ALA A 103 14.19 -0.43 0.13
N VAL A 104 13.40 -0.99 1.03
CA VAL A 104 13.75 -2.09 1.94
C VAL A 104 12.71 -3.21 1.82
N HIS A 105 13.00 -4.40 2.35
CA HIS A 105 11.98 -5.41 2.61
C HIS A 105 11.53 -5.36 4.06
N MET A 106 10.24 -5.65 4.26
CA MET A 106 9.67 -5.74 5.61
C MET A 106 8.87 -7.03 5.77
N ALA A 107 8.82 -7.53 7.00
CA ALA A 107 7.86 -8.54 7.40
C ALA A 107 6.98 -8.00 8.52
N ALA A 108 5.68 -8.29 8.48
CA ALA A 108 4.79 -8.12 9.61
C ALA A 108 4.56 -9.48 10.28
N VAL A 109 4.69 -9.51 11.59
CA VAL A 109 4.43 -10.68 12.44
C VAL A 109 3.29 -10.28 13.39
N ASP A 110 2.11 -10.85 13.15
CA ASP A 110 0.90 -10.57 13.91
C ASP A 110 0.54 -11.78 14.77
N GLY A 111 0.27 -11.56 16.04
CA GLY A 111 -0.10 -12.63 16.95
C GLY A 111 -0.25 -12.18 18.39
N VAL A 112 -0.50 -13.12 19.29
CA VAL A 112 -0.43 -12.87 20.73
C VAL A 112 1.02 -12.58 21.08
N GLY A 113 1.26 -11.67 22.04
CA GLY A 113 2.60 -11.17 22.34
C GLY A 113 3.64 -12.26 22.60
N GLU A 114 3.29 -13.28 23.38
CA GLU A 114 4.18 -14.41 23.69
C GLU A 114 4.53 -15.24 22.45
N ALA A 115 3.57 -15.50 21.57
CA ALA A 115 3.76 -16.24 20.34
C ALA A 115 4.63 -15.48 19.33
N VAL A 116 4.42 -14.16 19.23
CA VAL A 116 5.24 -13.28 18.38
C VAL A 116 6.69 -13.25 18.89
N ALA A 117 6.90 -13.10 20.20
CA ALA A 117 8.21 -13.13 20.81
C ALA A 117 8.92 -14.48 20.57
N ALA A 118 8.22 -15.60 20.80
CA ALA A 118 8.76 -16.93 20.55
C ALA A 118 9.19 -17.15 19.08
N LEU A 119 8.41 -16.63 18.13
CA LEU A 119 8.77 -16.70 16.71
C LEU A 119 10.04 -15.90 16.41
N ILE A 120 10.12 -14.66 16.91
CA ILE A 120 11.27 -13.78 16.67
C ILE A 120 12.53 -14.34 17.31
N ASP A 121 12.44 -14.85 18.55
CA ASP A 121 13.57 -15.46 19.27
C ASP A 121 14.06 -16.76 18.59
N THR A 122 13.16 -17.51 17.96
CA THR A 122 13.51 -18.73 17.22
C THR A 122 14.06 -18.41 15.84
N ALA A 123 13.73 -17.25 15.26
CA ALA A 123 14.17 -16.87 13.93
C ALA A 123 15.64 -16.44 13.92
N HIS A 124 16.42 -17.06 13.05
CA HIS A 124 17.79 -16.62 12.76
C HIS A 124 17.74 -15.46 11.75
N LEU A 125 17.34 -14.28 12.26
CA LEU A 125 17.23 -13.08 11.44
C LEU A 125 18.59 -12.65 10.86
N PRO A 126 18.61 -11.95 9.71
CA PRO A 126 19.82 -11.31 9.20
C PRO A 126 20.46 -10.39 10.26
N PRO A 127 21.79 -10.24 10.29
CA PRO A 127 22.48 -9.49 11.34
C PRO A 127 22.05 -8.03 11.47
N ASP A 128 21.71 -7.40 10.34
CA ASP A 128 21.28 -5.99 10.29
C ASP A 128 19.75 -5.82 10.31
N ALA A 129 19.01 -6.89 10.65
CA ALA A 129 17.56 -6.83 10.76
C ALA A 129 17.12 -5.93 11.91
N GLU A 130 16.26 -4.98 11.63
CA GLU A 130 15.67 -4.11 12.65
C GLU A 130 14.27 -4.61 13.01
N VAL A 131 14.04 -4.87 14.30
CA VAL A 131 12.75 -5.27 14.85
C VAL A 131 12.07 -4.04 15.46
N LEU A 132 10.90 -3.70 14.95
CA LEU A 132 10.13 -2.49 15.27
C LEU A 132 8.78 -2.86 15.88
N GLY A 133 8.37 -2.14 16.90
CA GLY A 133 7.12 -2.38 17.63
C GLY A 133 7.38 -2.74 19.08
N PRO A 134 6.43 -3.38 19.81
CA PRO A 134 5.09 -3.79 19.30
C PRO A 134 4.17 -2.60 19.05
N VAL A 135 3.25 -2.79 18.10
CA VAL A 135 2.13 -1.90 17.85
C VAL A 135 0.82 -2.70 17.83
N ASP A 136 -0.30 -2.03 18.00
CA ASP A 136 -1.60 -2.68 17.83
C ASP A 136 -1.80 -3.11 16.38
N LEU A 137 -2.59 -4.16 16.17
CA LEU A 137 -2.95 -4.58 14.82
C LEU A 137 -3.72 -3.47 14.12
N PRO A 138 -3.28 -2.98 12.94
CA PRO A 138 -3.97 -1.89 12.26
C PRO A 138 -5.42 -2.22 11.92
N ALA A 139 -6.29 -1.21 11.97
CA ALA A 139 -7.70 -1.36 11.63
C ALA A 139 -7.86 -1.90 10.19
N GLY A 140 -8.76 -2.86 10.01
CA GLY A 140 -9.00 -3.49 8.71
C GLY A 140 -8.03 -4.61 8.34
N VAL A 141 -6.96 -4.82 9.09
CA VAL A 141 -6.07 -5.95 8.90
C VAL A 141 -6.71 -7.22 9.49
N ARG A 142 -6.68 -8.30 8.71
CA ARG A 142 -7.24 -9.58 9.15
C ARG A 142 -6.43 -10.16 10.31
N ARG A 143 -7.12 -10.53 11.39
CA ARG A 143 -6.51 -11.21 12.53
C ARG A 143 -5.92 -12.57 12.16
N PRO A 144 -4.89 -13.05 12.85
CA PRO A 144 -4.39 -14.42 12.70
C PRO A 144 -5.52 -15.44 12.90
N PRO A 145 -5.60 -16.50 12.07
CA PRO A 145 -6.59 -17.55 12.25
C PRO A 145 -6.44 -18.23 13.62
N GLY A 146 -7.54 -18.38 14.37
CA GLY A 146 -7.52 -19.04 15.67
C GLY A 146 -7.18 -18.14 16.86
N ALA A 147 -6.87 -16.87 16.66
CA ALA A 147 -6.49 -15.94 17.74
C ALA A 147 -7.64 -15.55 18.67
N GLY A 148 -8.89 -15.91 18.36
CA GLY A 148 -10.04 -15.57 19.19
C GLY A 148 -10.14 -14.07 19.49
N GLU A 149 -10.48 -13.72 20.74
CA GLU A 149 -10.61 -12.33 21.21
C GLU A 149 -9.33 -11.80 21.90
N GLN A 150 -8.26 -12.59 21.95
CA GLN A 150 -7.02 -12.18 22.60
C GLN A 150 -6.44 -10.90 21.95
N PRO A 151 -5.77 -10.04 22.72
CA PRO A 151 -5.05 -8.89 22.17
C PRO A 151 -4.00 -9.35 21.16
N ILE A 152 -4.05 -8.79 19.96
CA ILE A 152 -3.08 -9.08 18.89
C ILE A 152 -2.17 -7.89 18.73
N ILE A 153 -0.89 -8.15 18.79
CA ILE A 153 0.15 -7.17 18.47
C ILE A 153 0.73 -7.44 17.10
N ARG A 154 1.33 -6.43 16.54
CA ARG A 154 2.16 -6.48 15.34
C ARG A 154 3.60 -6.11 15.69
N MET A 155 4.53 -6.95 15.26
CA MET A 155 5.94 -6.57 15.11
C MET A 155 6.27 -6.44 13.64
N LEU A 156 7.08 -5.45 13.30
CA LEU A 156 7.62 -5.28 11.97
C LEU A 156 9.11 -5.60 11.99
N ILE A 157 9.58 -6.33 10.99
CA ILE A 157 11.00 -6.64 10.84
C ILE A 157 11.44 -6.06 9.51
N ARG A 158 12.42 -5.17 9.54
CA ARG A 158 12.96 -4.48 8.39
C ARG A 158 14.35 -4.98 8.08
N VAL A 159 14.63 -5.23 6.81
CA VAL A 159 15.95 -5.62 6.32
C VAL A 159 16.30 -4.88 5.04
N ARG A 160 17.55 -4.85 4.69
CA ARG A 160 18.01 -4.34 3.41
C ARG A 160 17.38 -5.13 2.26
N ARG A 161 17.31 -4.50 1.09
CA ARG A 161 16.65 -5.09 -0.08
C ARG A 161 17.27 -6.41 -0.55
N ASP A 162 18.58 -6.57 -0.40
CA ASP A 162 19.30 -7.80 -0.75
C ASP A 162 19.09 -8.95 0.25
N GLU A 163 18.53 -8.66 1.43
CA GLU A 163 18.31 -9.63 2.52
C GLU A 163 16.85 -10.14 2.60
N GLY A 164 15.97 -9.71 1.73
CA GLY A 164 14.55 -10.08 1.79
C GLY A 164 14.29 -11.60 1.74
N LEU A 165 15.05 -12.34 0.92
CA LEU A 165 14.95 -13.80 0.86
C LEU A 165 15.45 -14.47 2.15
N ALA A 166 16.52 -13.94 2.76
CA ALA A 166 17.06 -14.43 4.02
C ALA A 166 16.04 -14.24 5.16
N LEU A 167 15.40 -13.05 5.23
CA LEU A 167 14.32 -12.76 6.17
C LEU A 167 13.15 -13.75 6.02
N ALA A 168 12.64 -13.91 4.80
CA ALA A 168 11.52 -14.79 4.53
C ALA A 168 11.84 -16.25 4.89
N THR A 169 13.08 -16.69 4.64
CA THR A 169 13.55 -18.03 4.96
C THR A 169 13.66 -18.23 6.47
N ALA A 170 14.24 -17.27 7.19
CA ALA A 170 14.39 -17.33 8.66
C ALA A 170 13.02 -17.44 9.35
N LEU A 171 12.07 -16.58 8.98
CA LEU A 171 10.72 -16.61 9.57
C LEU A 171 9.96 -17.90 9.25
N ARG A 172 10.08 -18.42 8.02
CA ARG A 172 9.47 -19.71 7.66
C ARG A 172 10.05 -20.87 8.45
N GLN A 173 11.38 -20.91 8.64
CA GLN A 173 12.04 -21.95 9.42
C GLN A 173 11.64 -21.88 10.90
N ALA A 174 11.61 -20.69 11.49
CA ALA A 174 11.14 -20.48 12.86
C ALA A 174 9.70 -20.96 13.06
N ALA A 175 8.80 -20.60 12.15
CA ALA A 175 7.41 -21.06 12.17
C ALA A 175 7.30 -22.60 12.09
N ALA A 176 8.12 -23.23 11.26
CA ALA A 176 8.15 -24.71 11.16
C ALA A 176 8.65 -25.36 12.46
N VAL A 177 9.66 -24.80 13.12
CA VAL A 177 10.19 -25.28 14.40
C VAL A 177 9.12 -25.19 15.49
N LEU A 178 8.43 -24.05 15.62
CA LEU A 178 7.36 -23.85 16.61
C LEU A 178 6.17 -24.78 16.35
N SER A 179 5.77 -24.93 15.10
CA SER A 179 4.70 -25.88 14.72
C SER A 179 5.05 -27.33 15.09
N ALA A 180 6.31 -27.75 14.90
CA ALA A 180 6.76 -29.09 15.28
C ALA A 180 6.79 -29.32 16.80
N ARG A 181 6.92 -28.25 17.59
CA ARG A 181 6.86 -28.30 19.06
C ARG A 181 5.43 -28.28 19.60
N HIS A 182 4.41 -28.20 18.74
CA HIS A 182 3.00 -28.03 19.12
C HIS A 182 2.73 -26.71 19.87
N ASP A 183 3.61 -25.76 19.75
CA ASP A 183 3.44 -24.37 20.21
C ASP A 183 2.54 -23.64 19.20
N ASN A 184 1.24 -23.94 19.29
CA ASN A 184 0.28 -23.64 18.22
C ASN A 184 -0.45 -22.30 18.42
N ASP A 185 0.11 -21.38 19.18
CA ASP A 185 -0.48 -20.05 19.23
C ASP A 185 -0.44 -19.38 17.85
N PRO A 186 -1.57 -18.85 17.39
CA PRO A 186 -1.71 -18.39 16.02
C PRO A 186 -0.86 -17.14 15.75
N VAL A 187 0.16 -17.32 14.92
CA VAL A 187 0.98 -16.23 14.40
C VAL A 187 0.80 -16.15 12.88
N ARG A 188 0.62 -14.96 12.39
CA ARG A 188 0.58 -14.66 10.95
C ARG A 188 1.84 -13.90 10.56
N VAL A 189 2.58 -14.43 9.60
CA VAL A 189 3.72 -13.76 8.97
C VAL A 189 3.32 -13.28 7.57
N GLN A 190 3.63 -12.05 7.27
CA GLN A 190 3.39 -11.45 5.96
C GLN A 190 4.65 -10.71 5.51
N ILE A 191 5.20 -11.12 4.37
CA ILE A 191 6.33 -10.43 3.74
C ILE A 191 5.79 -9.29 2.87
N ASP A 192 6.43 -8.14 2.95
CA ASP A 192 6.07 -6.88 2.26
C ASP A 192 4.58 -6.53 2.44
N PRO A 193 4.11 -6.33 3.68
CA PRO A 193 2.72 -6.04 3.96
C PRO A 193 2.28 -4.75 3.28
N LEU A 194 1.04 -4.73 2.77
CA LEU A 194 0.45 -3.53 2.17
C LEU A 194 0.17 -2.43 3.22
N HIS A 195 -0.16 -2.85 4.44
CA HIS A 195 -0.45 -1.96 5.57
C HIS A 195 0.63 -2.17 6.64
N ILE A 196 1.37 -1.12 6.93
CA ILE A 196 2.48 -1.17 7.90
C ILE A 196 2.01 -0.68 9.27
N GLY A 197 1.12 0.30 9.32
CA GLY A 197 0.56 0.87 10.53
C GLY A 197 -0.81 1.46 10.32
#